data_2a29a017d713b0b7b2c1b407f221eb59
#
_entry.id   2a29a017d713b0b7b2c1b407f221eb59
#
_cell.length_a   1.000
_cell.length_b   1.000
_cell.length_c   1.000
_cell.angle_alpha   90.00
_cell.angle_beta   90.00
_cell.angle_gamma   90.00
#
_symmetry.space_group_name_H-M   'P 1'
#
loop_
_entity.id
_entity.type
_entity.pdbx_description
1 polymer ?
#
loop_
_entity_poly.entity_id
_entity_poly.type
_entity_poly.pdbx_seq_one_letter_code
_entity_poly.pdbx_strand_id
1 'polypeptide(L)'
;MRSQGHLVRVSRSIEIDVTPESFHRVVQDYARYPEFVPEVKAVRVGQRQGDSVDVTYWLDMKLKLFDFTLRHLTRSLERIEWTLVRGGEFMRANEGAWTIEPTRAGGTRATYAIEIDLGPMVPGTLEKALAERGLPNMLANFRTRAESLRETTR
;
A
#
# COMPACT_ATOMS: atom_id res chain seq x y z
N MET A 1 -23.92 -16.66 5.29
CA MET A 1 -23.95 -15.83 4.12
C MET A 1 -22.94 -14.73 4.21
N ARG A 2 -22.20 -14.55 3.19
CA ARG A 2 -21.16 -13.59 3.30
C ARG A 2 -21.62 -12.24 2.83
N SER A 3 -21.05 -11.24 3.39
CA SER A 3 -21.40 -9.87 3.07
C SER A 3 -20.51 -9.39 1.95
N GLN A 4 -20.81 -9.84 0.76
CA GLN A 4 -20.00 -9.47 -0.39
C GLN A 4 -20.02 -7.98 -0.67
N GLY A 5 -21.03 -7.28 -0.22
CA GLY A 5 -21.12 -5.85 -0.41
C GLY A 5 -20.02 -5.07 0.29
N HIS A 6 -19.28 -5.69 1.19
CA HIS A 6 -18.20 -5.03 1.92
C HIS A 6 -16.84 -5.24 1.30
N LEU A 7 -16.75 -6.11 0.28
CA LEU A 7 -15.47 -6.32 -0.40
C LEU A 7 -15.31 -5.28 -1.49
N VAL A 8 -14.23 -4.52 -1.41
CA VAL A 8 -13.93 -3.47 -2.38
C VAL A 8 -12.70 -3.89 -3.16
N ARG A 9 -12.78 -3.80 -4.48
CA ARG A 9 -11.66 -4.09 -5.38
C ARG A 9 -11.32 -2.82 -6.13
N VAL A 10 -10.07 -2.41 -6.07
CA VAL A 10 -9.61 -1.19 -6.73
C VAL A 10 -8.28 -1.46 -7.39
N SER A 11 -8.10 -0.91 -8.58
CA SER A 11 -6.82 -0.99 -9.28
C SER A 11 -6.54 0.37 -9.91
N ARG A 12 -5.34 0.88 -9.69
CA ARG A 12 -4.92 2.17 -10.22
C ARG A 12 -3.48 2.09 -10.67
N SER A 13 -3.16 2.80 -11.73
CA SER A 13 -1.79 2.91 -12.23
C SER A 13 -1.33 4.34 -12.17
N ILE A 14 -0.02 4.52 -12.02
CA ILE A 14 0.58 5.84 -12.00
C ILE A 14 1.97 5.73 -12.66
N GLU A 15 2.36 6.79 -13.36
CA GLU A 15 3.69 6.84 -13.96
C GLU A 15 4.59 7.71 -13.11
N ILE A 16 5.83 7.26 -12.92
CA ILE A 16 6.77 7.85 -11.98
C ILE A 16 8.10 8.02 -12.69
N ASP A 17 8.71 9.19 -12.52
CA ASP A 17 9.95 9.52 -13.22
C ASP A 17 11.17 9.03 -12.43
N VAL A 18 11.21 7.74 -12.18
CA VAL A 18 12.36 7.05 -11.57
C VAL A 18 12.42 5.66 -12.21
N THR A 19 13.56 5.00 -12.07
CA THR A 19 13.70 3.64 -12.59
C THR A 19 12.85 2.66 -11.75
N PRO A 20 12.48 1.51 -12.33
CA PRO A 20 11.77 0.50 -11.56
C PRO A 20 12.51 0.06 -10.30
N GLU A 21 13.83 -0.04 -10.37
CA GLU A 21 14.62 -0.42 -9.19
C GLU A 21 14.50 0.61 -8.08
N SER A 22 14.51 1.89 -8.44
CA SER A 22 14.37 2.95 -7.45
C SER A 22 12.99 2.93 -6.80
N PHE A 23 11.94 2.74 -7.60
CA PHE A 23 10.59 2.68 -7.06
C PHE A 23 10.41 1.44 -6.20
N HIS A 24 10.97 0.31 -6.62
CA HIS A 24 10.92 -0.93 -5.84
C HIS A 24 11.49 -0.70 -4.44
N ARG A 25 12.60 0.02 -4.34
CA ARG A 25 13.19 0.31 -3.03
C ARG A 25 12.26 1.16 -2.15
N VAL A 26 11.56 2.12 -2.76
CA VAL A 26 10.61 2.95 -2.01
C VAL A 26 9.47 2.10 -1.46
N VAL A 27 8.93 1.19 -2.28
CA VAL A 27 7.84 0.32 -1.84
C VAL A 27 8.27 -0.58 -0.70
N GLN A 28 9.50 -1.08 -0.72
CA GLN A 28 9.99 -1.99 0.32
C GLN A 28 10.44 -1.27 1.59
N ASP A 29 10.51 0.04 1.57
CA ASP A 29 10.98 0.80 2.73
C ASP A 29 9.82 1.10 3.67
N TYR A 30 9.21 0.05 4.18
CA TYR A 30 7.97 0.11 4.96
C TYR A 30 8.11 1.01 6.19
N ALA A 31 9.26 0.97 6.85
CA ALA A 31 9.45 1.72 8.08
C ALA A 31 9.35 3.23 7.86
N ARG A 32 9.52 3.70 6.65
CA ARG A 32 9.48 5.12 6.35
C ARG A 32 8.14 5.61 5.82
N TYR A 33 7.16 4.72 5.72
CA TYR A 33 5.83 5.11 5.23
C TYR A 33 5.23 6.28 6.00
N PRO A 34 5.40 6.37 7.33
CA PRO A 34 4.83 7.53 8.04
C PRO A 34 5.37 8.87 7.56
N GLU A 35 6.52 8.89 6.90
CA GLU A 35 7.12 10.13 6.42
C GLU A 35 6.38 10.72 5.23
N PHE A 36 5.64 9.89 4.47
CA PHE A 36 4.98 10.39 3.26
C PHE A 36 3.55 9.87 3.07
N VAL A 37 3.06 9.00 3.94
CA VAL A 37 1.67 8.55 3.93
C VAL A 37 1.03 9.03 5.22
N PRO A 38 0.31 10.17 5.19
CA PRO A 38 -0.13 10.83 6.43
C PRO A 38 -1.02 9.98 7.31
N GLU A 39 -1.80 9.07 6.71
CA GLU A 39 -2.70 8.22 7.47
C GLU A 39 -1.97 7.18 8.30
N VAL A 40 -0.73 6.84 7.91
CA VAL A 40 0.06 5.84 8.64
C VAL A 40 0.80 6.56 9.77
N LYS A 41 0.37 6.30 11.00
CA LYS A 41 0.97 6.93 12.17
C LYS A 41 2.25 6.24 12.60
N ALA A 42 2.29 4.93 12.48
CA ALA A 42 3.45 4.16 12.91
C ALA A 42 3.49 2.85 12.14
N VAL A 43 4.68 2.29 12.05
CA VAL A 43 4.91 1.02 11.37
C VAL A 43 5.88 0.21 12.20
N ARG A 44 5.63 -1.07 12.31
CA ARG A 44 6.59 -2.00 12.91
C ARG A 44 6.90 -3.08 11.89
N VAL A 45 8.16 -3.15 11.48
CA VAL A 45 8.62 -4.13 10.50
C VAL A 45 9.13 -5.33 11.27
N GLY A 46 8.56 -6.50 10.99
CA GLY A 46 8.96 -7.72 11.63
C GLY A 46 10.25 -8.28 11.06
N GLN A 47 10.59 -9.48 11.51
CA GLN A 47 11.79 -10.13 11.02
C GLN A 47 11.54 -10.69 9.63
N ARG A 48 12.46 -10.40 8.71
CA ARG A 48 12.35 -10.91 7.35
C ARG A 48 12.61 -12.41 7.33
N GLN A 49 11.78 -13.12 6.58
CA GLN A 49 11.92 -14.56 6.41
C GLN A 49 11.92 -14.84 4.90
N GLY A 50 13.10 -15.03 4.35
CA GLY A 50 13.23 -15.18 2.91
C GLY A 50 12.77 -13.93 2.19
N ASP A 51 11.79 -14.08 1.32
CA ASP A 51 11.27 -12.97 0.53
C ASP A 51 10.04 -12.33 1.17
N SER A 52 9.68 -12.72 2.39
CA SER A 52 8.50 -12.16 3.04
C SER A 52 8.86 -11.47 4.34
N VAL A 53 8.02 -10.51 4.72
CA VAL A 53 8.15 -9.77 5.97
C VAL A 53 6.76 -9.36 6.42
N ASP A 54 6.50 -9.51 7.72
CA ASP A 54 5.24 -9.06 8.31
C ASP A 54 5.42 -7.64 8.79
N VAL A 55 4.49 -6.77 8.43
CA VAL A 55 4.53 -5.36 8.78
C VAL A 55 3.22 -4.99 9.44
N THR A 56 3.32 -4.40 10.63
CA THR A 56 2.15 -3.91 11.34
C THR A 56 2.04 -2.41 11.14
N TYR A 57 0.84 -1.99 10.76
CA TYR A 57 0.53 -0.59 10.48
C TYR A 57 -0.46 -0.06 11.50
N TRP A 58 -0.25 1.17 11.94
CA TRP A 58 -1.22 1.90 12.77
C TRP A 58 -1.74 3.05 11.92
N LEU A 59 -3.05 3.00 11.60
CA LEU A 59 -3.69 4.02 10.79
C LEU A 59 -4.53 4.95 11.65
N ASP A 60 -4.43 6.24 11.35
CA ASP A 60 -5.26 7.25 11.98
C ASP A 60 -6.48 7.50 11.10
N MET A 61 -7.62 7.06 11.58
CA MET A 61 -8.88 7.25 10.86
C MET A 61 -9.70 8.38 11.49
N LYS A 62 -8.99 9.38 12.02
CA LYS A 62 -9.53 10.60 12.60
C LYS A 62 -10.16 10.38 13.96
N LEU A 63 -11.16 9.52 14.05
CA LEU A 63 -11.84 9.26 15.31
C LEU A 63 -11.25 8.09 16.06
N LYS A 64 -10.47 7.27 15.37
CA LYS A 64 -9.93 6.07 15.98
C LYS A 64 -8.65 5.65 15.28
N LEU A 65 -7.71 5.21 16.09
CA LEU A 65 -6.47 4.59 15.61
C LEU A 65 -6.70 3.10 15.56
N PHE A 66 -6.43 2.45 14.42
CA PHE A 66 -6.53 1.01 14.38
C PHE A 66 -5.31 0.42 13.69
N ASP A 67 -5.04 -0.85 14.02
CA ASP A 67 -3.84 -1.50 13.53
C ASP A 67 -4.17 -2.80 12.83
N PHE A 68 -3.30 -3.20 11.95
CA PHE A 68 -3.41 -4.46 11.23
C PHE A 68 -2.02 -4.87 10.75
N THR A 69 -1.86 -6.15 10.47
CA THR A 69 -0.58 -6.69 10.02
C THR A 69 -0.75 -7.33 8.66
N LEU A 70 0.12 -6.94 7.73
CA LEU A 70 0.16 -7.51 6.40
C LEU A 70 1.47 -8.29 6.23
N ARG A 71 1.38 -9.38 5.48
CA ARG A 71 2.58 -10.10 5.05
C ARG A 71 2.89 -9.68 3.63
N HIS A 72 4.04 -9.03 3.46
CA HIS A 72 4.51 -8.62 2.15
C HIS A 72 5.46 -9.66 1.60
N LEU A 73 5.23 -10.04 0.35
CA LEU A 73 6.05 -11.03 -0.33
C LEU A 73 6.62 -10.42 -1.59
N THR A 74 7.94 -10.32 -1.66
CA THR A 74 8.63 -9.81 -2.84
C THR A 74 8.86 -10.95 -3.80
N ARG A 75 8.05 -10.99 -4.88
CA ARG A 75 8.21 -12.03 -5.90
C ARG A 75 9.39 -11.75 -6.81
N SER A 76 9.56 -10.48 -7.18
CA SER A 76 10.61 -10.06 -8.11
C SER A 76 10.71 -8.54 -8.01
N LEU A 77 11.59 -7.95 -8.82
CA LEU A 77 11.63 -6.49 -8.93
C LEU A 77 10.32 -5.93 -9.46
N GLU A 78 9.55 -6.75 -10.17
CA GLU A 78 8.35 -6.28 -10.84
C GLU A 78 7.08 -6.52 -10.05
N ARG A 79 7.16 -7.28 -8.95
CA ARG A 79 5.93 -7.63 -8.24
C ARG A 79 6.17 -7.84 -6.75
N ILE A 80 5.40 -7.09 -5.96
CA ILE A 80 5.36 -7.23 -4.51
C ILE A 80 3.91 -7.43 -4.12
N GLU A 81 3.62 -8.54 -3.43
CA GLU A 81 2.26 -8.91 -3.04
C GLU A 81 2.11 -8.78 -1.53
N TRP A 82 0.86 -8.70 -1.09
CA TRP A 82 0.60 -8.75 0.35
C TRP A 82 -0.69 -9.48 0.63
N THR A 83 -0.77 -10.05 1.84
CA THR A 83 -1.97 -10.69 2.36
C THR A 83 -2.14 -10.26 3.80
N LEU A 84 -3.38 -10.36 4.28
CA LEU A 84 -3.71 -9.98 5.65
C LEU A 84 -3.29 -11.10 6.61
N VAL A 85 -2.55 -10.74 7.65
CA VAL A 85 -2.19 -11.66 8.73
C VAL A 85 -3.12 -11.45 9.92
N ARG A 86 -3.37 -10.18 10.28
CA ARG A 86 -4.22 -9.85 11.40
C ARG A 86 -4.91 -8.52 11.12
N GLY A 87 -6.22 -8.52 11.20
CA GLY A 87 -7.02 -7.37 10.80
C GLY A 87 -7.50 -6.46 11.91
N GLY A 88 -7.12 -6.77 13.16
CA GLY A 88 -7.61 -5.98 14.28
C GLY A 88 -9.11 -6.16 14.45
N GLU A 89 -9.79 -5.10 14.82
CA GLU A 89 -11.21 -5.16 15.12
C GLU A 89 -12.09 -5.16 13.87
N PHE A 90 -11.62 -4.58 12.78
CA PHE A 90 -12.50 -4.31 11.65
C PHE A 90 -12.12 -5.04 10.38
N MET A 91 -10.84 -5.06 10.04
CA MET A 91 -10.41 -5.49 8.72
C MET A 91 -10.52 -7.00 8.56
N ARG A 92 -11.26 -7.43 7.56
CA ARG A 92 -11.50 -8.85 7.30
C ARG A 92 -10.71 -9.36 6.12
N ALA A 93 -10.34 -8.48 5.21
CA ALA A 93 -9.53 -8.84 4.07
C ALA A 93 -8.70 -7.63 3.64
N ASN A 94 -7.48 -7.90 3.24
CA ASN A 94 -6.62 -6.90 2.64
C ASN A 94 -5.54 -7.66 1.91
N GLU A 95 -5.66 -7.73 0.60
CA GLU A 95 -4.64 -8.40 -0.19
C GLU A 95 -4.50 -7.68 -1.52
N GLY A 96 -3.33 -7.77 -2.09
CA GLY A 96 -3.12 -7.10 -3.35
C GLY A 96 -1.69 -7.20 -3.82
N ALA A 97 -1.35 -6.32 -4.75
CA ALA A 97 -0.02 -6.34 -5.34
C ALA A 97 0.33 -4.99 -5.94
N TRP A 98 1.62 -4.68 -5.88
CA TRP A 98 2.25 -3.69 -6.73
C TRP A 98 2.81 -4.41 -7.95
N THR A 99 2.54 -3.90 -9.14
CA THR A 99 3.21 -4.33 -10.36
C THR A 99 4.04 -3.14 -10.84
N ILE A 100 5.32 -3.37 -11.09
CA ILE A 100 6.28 -2.32 -11.36
C ILE A 100 6.93 -2.60 -12.72
N GLU A 101 6.66 -1.75 -13.69
CA GLU A 101 7.10 -1.99 -15.07
C GLU A 101 7.86 -0.77 -15.60
N PRO A 102 8.87 -1.00 -16.47
CA PRO A 102 9.56 0.13 -17.08
C PRO A 102 8.69 0.78 -18.16
N THR A 103 8.87 2.07 -18.36
CA THR A 103 8.26 2.79 -19.47
C THR A 103 9.30 3.03 -20.56
N ARG A 104 8.84 3.42 -21.74
CA ARG A 104 9.75 3.75 -22.85
C ARG A 104 10.67 4.91 -22.51
N ALA A 105 10.19 5.82 -21.67
CA ALA A 105 10.96 7.01 -21.31
C ALA A 105 11.99 6.73 -20.22
N GLY A 106 12.11 5.49 -19.74
CA GLY A 106 13.05 5.15 -18.70
C GLY A 106 12.50 5.32 -17.30
N GLY A 107 11.21 5.60 -17.18
CA GLY A 107 10.56 5.71 -15.88
C GLY A 107 9.88 4.40 -15.50
N THR A 108 8.88 4.53 -14.65
CA THR A 108 8.16 3.39 -14.09
C THR A 108 6.66 3.58 -14.25
N ARG A 109 5.98 2.51 -14.62
CA ARG A 109 4.52 2.43 -14.51
C ARG A 109 4.23 1.49 -13.35
N ALA A 110 3.65 2.01 -12.30
CA ALA A 110 3.32 1.25 -11.11
C ALA A 110 1.82 1.05 -11.03
N THR A 111 1.39 -0.18 -10.86
CA THR A 111 -0.01 -0.52 -10.71
C THR A 111 -0.23 -1.09 -9.33
N TYR A 112 -1.18 -0.51 -8.61
CA TYR A 112 -1.57 -0.93 -7.26
C TYR A 112 -2.97 -1.53 -7.37
N ALA A 113 -3.09 -2.81 -7.04
CA ALA A 113 -4.37 -3.50 -7.07
C ALA A 113 -4.62 -4.06 -5.68
N ILE A 114 -5.80 -3.78 -5.14
CA ILE A 114 -6.14 -4.18 -3.77
C ILE A 114 -7.56 -4.69 -3.68
N GLU A 115 -7.76 -5.71 -2.85
CA GLU A 115 -9.07 -6.14 -2.38
C GLU A 115 -9.09 -5.97 -0.88
N ILE A 116 -10.06 -5.21 -0.39
CA ILE A 116 -10.13 -4.87 1.03
C ILE A 116 -11.57 -4.99 1.52
N ASP A 117 -11.72 -5.53 2.72
CA ASP A 117 -13.01 -5.66 3.40
C ASP A 117 -12.81 -5.15 4.82
N LEU A 118 -13.43 -4.03 5.13
CA LEU A 118 -13.33 -3.41 6.45
C LEU A 118 -14.44 -3.86 7.38
N GLY A 119 -15.26 -4.83 6.95
CA GLY A 119 -16.30 -5.40 7.78
C GLY A 119 -17.56 -4.56 7.80
N PRO A 120 -18.63 -5.13 8.36
CA PRO A 120 -19.95 -4.47 8.34
C PRO A 120 -20.05 -3.26 9.27
N MET A 121 -19.11 -3.09 10.18
CA MET A 121 -19.15 -1.97 11.11
C MET A 121 -18.68 -0.67 10.46
N VAL A 122 -18.01 -0.74 9.31
CA VAL A 122 -17.50 0.43 8.62
C VAL A 122 -18.53 0.84 7.56
N PRO A 123 -18.97 2.11 7.56
CA PRO A 123 -19.95 2.56 6.57
C PRO A 123 -19.44 2.41 5.14
N GLY A 124 -20.32 2.05 4.23
CA GLY A 124 -19.98 1.92 2.83
C GLY A 124 -19.49 3.23 2.21
N THR A 125 -19.98 4.36 2.73
CA THR A 125 -19.52 5.67 2.25
C THR A 125 -18.04 5.87 2.54
N LEU A 126 -17.57 5.36 3.68
CA LEU A 126 -16.15 5.47 4.02
C LEU A 126 -15.31 4.58 3.11
N GLU A 127 -15.78 3.36 2.85
CA GLU A 127 -15.07 2.47 1.94
C GLU A 127 -14.96 3.09 0.55
N LYS A 128 -16.04 3.72 0.08
CA LYS A 128 -16.04 4.37 -1.22
C LYS A 128 -15.07 5.55 -1.25
N ALA A 129 -15.01 6.32 -0.17
CA ALA A 129 -14.09 7.45 -0.10
C ALA A 129 -12.64 6.99 -0.13
N LEU A 130 -12.34 5.86 0.50
CA LEU A 130 -10.99 5.30 0.45
C LEU A 130 -10.61 4.92 -0.98
N ALA A 131 -11.54 4.33 -1.72
CA ALA A 131 -11.27 3.92 -3.10
C ALA A 131 -11.13 5.11 -4.03
N GLU A 132 -11.98 6.12 -3.87
CA GLU A 132 -12.05 7.23 -4.82
C GLU A 132 -11.07 8.34 -4.54
N ARG A 133 -10.67 8.53 -3.29
CA ARG A 133 -9.77 9.61 -2.91
C ARG A 133 -8.52 9.14 -2.17
N GLY A 134 -8.69 8.22 -1.23
CA GLY A 134 -7.58 7.78 -0.43
C GLY A 134 -6.49 7.10 -1.25
N LEU A 135 -6.90 6.20 -2.13
CA LEU A 135 -5.93 5.45 -2.93
C LEU A 135 -5.20 6.34 -3.95
N PRO A 136 -5.89 7.19 -4.72
CA PRO A 136 -5.16 8.09 -5.62
C PRO A 136 -4.20 9.01 -4.87
N ASN A 137 -4.59 9.50 -3.70
CA ASN A 137 -3.71 10.34 -2.89
C ASN A 137 -2.48 9.56 -2.42
N MET A 138 -2.66 8.32 -2.01
CA MET A 138 -1.55 7.50 -1.58
C MET A 138 -0.56 7.28 -2.73
N LEU A 139 -1.07 6.98 -3.92
CA LEU A 139 -0.20 6.77 -5.07
C LEU A 139 0.57 8.03 -5.42
N ALA A 140 -0.08 9.18 -5.34
CA ALA A 140 0.60 10.46 -5.59
C ALA A 140 1.69 10.70 -4.57
N ASN A 141 1.47 10.30 -3.32
CA ASN A 141 2.48 10.43 -2.28
C ASN A 141 3.68 9.53 -2.55
N PHE A 142 3.44 8.30 -3.01
CA PHE A 142 4.53 7.41 -3.39
C PHE A 142 5.34 7.99 -4.54
N ARG A 143 4.66 8.57 -5.54
CA ARG A 143 5.37 9.20 -6.66
C ARG A 143 6.24 10.35 -6.19
N THR A 144 5.67 11.24 -5.38
CA THR A 144 6.41 12.39 -4.88
C THR A 144 7.63 11.95 -4.08
N ARG A 145 7.45 10.95 -3.23
CA ARG A 145 8.55 10.43 -2.44
C ARG A 145 9.66 9.85 -3.33
N ALA A 146 9.28 9.04 -4.30
CA ALA A 146 10.26 8.40 -5.17
C ALA A 146 11.04 9.43 -5.98
N GLU A 147 10.34 10.41 -6.51
CA GLU A 147 10.99 11.43 -7.34
C GLU A 147 11.88 12.35 -6.51
N SER A 148 11.50 12.61 -5.25
CA SER A 148 12.35 13.44 -4.39
C SER A 148 13.65 12.74 -4.05
N LEU A 149 13.62 11.43 -3.86
CA LEU A 149 14.84 10.69 -3.57
C LEU A 149 15.78 10.63 -4.76
N ARG A 150 15.23 10.63 -5.98
CA ARG A 150 16.05 10.72 -7.18
C ARG A 150 16.88 11.98 -7.16
N GLU A 151 16.27 13.10 -6.79
CA GLU A 151 16.99 14.38 -6.75
C GLU A 151 18.05 14.37 -5.67
N THR A 152 17.79 13.71 -4.56
CA THR A 152 18.72 13.67 -3.45
C THR A 152 19.98 12.87 -3.77
N THR A 153 19.84 11.84 -4.61
CA THR A 153 20.96 10.94 -4.89
C THR A 153 21.85 11.40 -6.05
N ARG A 154 21.56 12.54 -6.63
CA ARG A 154 22.37 13.06 -7.74
C ARG A 154 23.65 13.72 -7.31
#